data_e96fd13ce64e420d1ffa61d5034df9e0
#
_entry.id   e96fd13ce64e420d1ffa61d5034df9e0
#
_cell.length_a   1.000
_cell.length_b   1.000
_cell.length_c   1.000
_cell.angle_alpha   90.00
_cell.angle_beta   90.00
_cell.angle_gamma   90.00
#
_symmetry.space_group_name_H-M   'P 1'
#
loop_
_entity.id
_entity.type
_entity.pdbx_description
1 polymer ?
#
loop_
_entity_poly.entity_id
_entity_poly.type
_entity_poly.pdbx_seq_one_letter_code
_entity_poly.pdbx_strand_id
1 'polypeptide(L)'
;MEENSISSKLKGLRSSKGISQELLAEEAGVSLRTVQRIESGTSKPSGSTCQRLAEALGISPDVFIDPNLIENTDFLKKMSLSALSFILFPLLGILVPSVLWVLYKDKVKGIDEVARPLINFQITWTLLCVLFPFLIMPLLYVMLEIALGVFGVYVDFPVISRLFEAKVIWFLMYVYNATVIVINTFRIHDNKATKYFPTVKFIRAK
;
A
#
# COMPACT_ATOMS: atom_id res chain seq x y z
N MET A 1 13.88 -30.55 7.52
CA MET A 1 13.66 -29.10 7.71
C MET A 1 12.37 -28.59 7.02
N GLU A 2 11.33 -29.41 6.85
CA GLU A 2 10.08 -29.02 6.16
C GLU A 2 8.85 -28.90 7.10
N GLU A 3 9.02 -29.17 8.39
CA GLU A 3 7.91 -29.32 9.34
C GLU A 3 7.20 -28.02 9.72
N ASN A 4 7.75 -26.86 9.36
CA ASN A 4 7.25 -25.53 9.78
C ASN A 4 6.64 -24.69 8.65
N SER A 5 6.41 -25.27 7.47
CA SER A 5 5.76 -24.55 6.38
C SER A 5 4.23 -24.47 6.58
N ILE A 6 3.60 -23.41 6.09
CA ILE A 6 2.12 -23.24 6.14
C ILE A 6 1.43 -24.46 5.51
N SER A 7 2.01 -25.04 4.46
CA SER A 7 1.49 -26.22 3.77
C SER A 7 1.47 -27.45 4.66
N SER A 8 2.55 -27.74 5.37
CA SER A 8 2.62 -28.88 6.30
C SER A 8 1.69 -28.69 7.51
N LYS A 9 1.59 -27.46 8.04
CA LYS A 9 0.68 -27.11 9.13
C LYS A 9 -0.79 -27.28 8.73
N LEU A 10 -1.19 -26.73 7.57
CA LEU A 10 -2.57 -26.86 7.08
C LEU A 10 -2.94 -28.33 6.89
N LYS A 11 -2.09 -29.08 6.19
CA LYS A 11 -2.30 -30.51 5.96
C LYS A 11 -2.38 -31.31 7.26
N GLY A 12 -1.48 -31.02 8.22
CA GLY A 12 -1.46 -31.67 9.54
C GLY A 12 -2.74 -31.39 10.32
N LEU A 13 -3.16 -30.13 10.41
CA LEU A 13 -4.38 -29.72 11.12
C LEU A 13 -5.65 -30.30 10.48
N ARG A 14 -5.75 -30.29 9.15
CA ARG A 14 -6.87 -30.92 8.47
C ARG A 14 -6.91 -32.43 8.74
N SER A 15 -5.77 -33.11 8.62
CA SER A 15 -5.69 -34.57 8.85
C SER A 15 -6.00 -34.93 10.30
N SER A 16 -5.57 -34.13 11.28
CA SER A 16 -5.87 -34.35 12.69
C SER A 16 -7.37 -34.21 12.99
N LYS A 17 -8.11 -33.42 12.22
CA LYS A 17 -9.58 -33.31 12.28
C LYS A 17 -10.31 -34.38 11.47
N GLY A 18 -9.61 -35.20 10.70
CA GLY A 18 -10.20 -36.24 9.87
C GLY A 18 -11.04 -35.74 8.70
N ILE A 19 -10.88 -34.47 8.29
CA ILE A 19 -11.67 -33.89 7.19
C ILE A 19 -10.92 -33.95 5.85
N SER A 20 -11.69 -34.06 4.74
CA SER A 20 -11.13 -34.08 3.37
C SER A 20 -10.75 -32.66 2.91
N GLN A 21 -9.99 -32.55 1.84
CA GLN A 21 -9.66 -31.25 1.23
C GLN A 21 -10.92 -30.55 0.70
N GLU A 22 -11.87 -31.33 0.19
CA GLU A 22 -13.16 -30.87 -0.32
C GLU A 22 -13.99 -30.25 0.81
N LEU A 23 -14.10 -30.96 1.95
CA LEU A 23 -14.87 -30.47 3.10
C LEU A 23 -14.22 -29.22 3.71
N LEU A 24 -12.89 -29.18 3.81
CA LEU A 24 -12.19 -27.97 4.27
C LEU A 24 -12.42 -26.79 3.32
N ALA A 25 -12.44 -27.03 2.01
CA ALA A 25 -12.69 -25.98 1.01
C ALA A 25 -14.13 -25.43 1.13
N GLU A 26 -15.10 -26.30 1.34
CA GLU A 26 -16.51 -25.94 1.54
C GLU A 26 -16.70 -25.12 2.84
N GLU A 27 -16.23 -25.62 3.97
CA GLU A 27 -16.34 -24.94 5.27
C GLU A 27 -15.60 -23.58 5.30
N ALA A 28 -14.44 -23.47 4.63
CA ALA A 28 -13.69 -22.23 4.54
C ALA A 28 -14.21 -21.27 3.45
N GLY A 29 -15.19 -21.69 2.62
CA GLY A 29 -15.70 -20.89 1.51
C GLY A 29 -14.63 -20.54 0.47
N VAL A 30 -13.69 -21.47 0.21
CA VAL A 30 -12.63 -21.33 -0.79
C VAL A 30 -12.72 -22.45 -1.82
N SER A 31 -12.07 -22.30 -2.98
CA SER A 31 -12.08 -23.40 -3.98
C SER A 31 -11.19 -24.56 -3.52
N LEU A 32 -11.57 -25.80 -3.86
CA LEU A 32 -10.76 -27.00 -3.66
C LEU A 32 -9.34 -26.81 -4.22
N ARG A 33 -9.23 -26.20 -5.41
CA ARG A 33 -7.94 -25.88 -6.04
C ARG A 33 -7.08 -24.97 -5.18
N THR A 34 -7.71 -24.05 -4.43
CA THR A 34 -6.99 -23.17 -3.49
C THR A 34 -6.39 -23.99 -2.36
N VAL A 35 -7.16 -24.88 -1.72
CA VAL A 35 -6.67 -25.77 -0.66
C VAL A 35 -5.53 -26.65 -1.16
N GLN A 36 -5.70 -27.29 -2.31
CA GLN A 36 -4.68 -28.14 -2.93
C GLN A 36 -3.37 -27.39 -3.19
N ARG A 37 -3.44 -26.16 -3.74
CA ARG A 37 -2.24 -25.34 -4.00
C ARG A 37 -1.53 -24.90 -2.73
N ILE A 38 -2.28 -24.64 -1.67
CA ILE A 38 -1.68 -24.28 -0.38
C ILE A 38 -1.02 -25.51 0.26
N GLU A 39 -1.69 -26.64 0.30
CA GLU A 39 -1.14 -27.90 0.88
C GLU A 39 0.04 -28.46 0.07
N SER A 40 0.08 -28.22 -1.24
CA SER A 40 1.24 -28.57 -2.07
C SER A 40 2.41 -27.58 -1.97
N GLY A 41 2.24 -26.46 -1.25
CA GLY A 41 3.26 -25.41 -1.14
C GLY A 41 3.41 -24.54 -2.38
N THR A 42 2.56 -24.76 -3.42
CA THR A 42 2.63 -24.01 -4.69
C THR A 42 2.14 -22.57 -4.54
N SER A 43 1.35 -22.26 -3.50
CA SER A 43 0.92 -20.89 -3.22
C SER A 43 0.80 -20.65 -1.72
N LYS A 44 1.19 -19.41 -1.30
CA LYS A 44 0.90 -18.94 0.06
C LYS A 44 -0.53 -18.39 0.11
N PRO A 45 -1.33 -18.69 1.16
CA PRO A 45 -2.66 -18.11 1.33
C PRO A 45 -2.57 -16.61 1.63
N SER A 46 -3.57 -15.84 1.16
CA SER A 46 -3.74 -14.45 1.58
C SER A 46 -4.22 -14.37 3.03
N GLY A 47 -4.07 -13.21 3.69
CA GLY A 47 -4.56 -13.02 5.05
C GLY A 47 -6.03 -13.37 5.24
N SER A 48 -6.91 -13.02 4.29
CA SER A 48 -8.33 -13.39 4.29
C SER A 48 -8.57 -14.89 4.09
N THR A 49 -7.72 -15.55 3.30
CA THR A 49 -7.78 -17.01 3.14
C THR A 49 -7.30 -17.72 4.40
N CYS A 50 -6.24 -17.22 5.05
CA CYS A 50 -5.78 -17.74 6.35
C CYS A 50 -6.88 -17.65 7.41
N GLN A 51 -7.60 -16.53 7.47
CA GLN A 51 -8.67 -16.33 8.41
C GLN A 51 -9.81 -17.34 8.21
N ARG A 52 -10.28 -17.50 6.96
CA ARG A 52 -11.34 -18.48 6.63
C ARG A 52 -10.93 -19.92 6.92
N LEU A 53 -9.70 -20.30 6.57
CA LEU A 53 -9.18 -21.63 6.88
C LEU A 53 -9.04 -21.86 8.38
N ALA A 54 -8.65 -20.83 9.15
CA ALA A 54 -8.55 -20.89 10.60
C ALA A 54 -9.94 -21.04 11.25
N GLU A 55 -10.94 -20.30 10.78
CA GLU A 55 -12.33 -20.38 11.21
C GLU A 55 -12.90 -21.80 10.96
N ALA A 56 -12.74 -22.34 9.76
CA ALA A 56 -13.15 -23.71 9.41
C ALA A 56 -12.45 -24.77 10.26
N LEU A 57 -11.18 -24.55 10.58
CA LEU A 57 -10.42 -25.44 11.46
C LEU A 57 -10.65 -25.17 12.95
N GLY A 58 -11.39 -24.12 13.35
CA GLY A 58 -11.64 -23.76 14.75
C GLY A 58 -10.37 -23.41 15.52
N ILE A 59 -9.40 -22.78 14.86
CA ILE A 59 -8.09 -22.39 15.41
C ILE A 59 -7.87 -20.89 15.23
N SER A 60 -6.89 -20.33 15.98
CA SER A 60 -6.49 -18.93 15.75
C SER A 60 -5.79 -18.79 14.39
N PRO A 61 -6.10 -17.74 13.62
CA PRO A 61 -5.39 -17.42 12.36
C PRO A 61 -3.86 -17.30 12.53
N ASP A 62 -3.40 -16.98 13.73
CA ASP A 62 -1.98 -16.84 14.06
C ASP A 62 -1.18 -18.15 13.85
N VAL A 63 -1.85 -19.29 13.86
CA VAL A 63 -1.23 -20.60 13.57
C VAL A 63 -0.65 -20.67 12.15
N PHE A 64 -1.26 -19.95 11.22
CA PHE A 64 -0.81 -19.84 9.82
C PHE A 64 0.20 -18.71 9.59
N ILE A 65 0.50 -17.90 10.60
CA ILE A 65 1.56 -16.91 10.50
C ILE A 65 2.88 -17.67 10.44
N ASP A 66 3.67 -17.40 9.41
CA ASP A 66 5.00 -17.97 9.26
C ASP A 66 5.85 -17.59 10.47
N PRO A 67 6.30 -18.56 11.30
CA PRO A 67 7.10 -18.26 12.48
C PRO A 67 8.46 -17.60 12.13
N ASN A 68 8.83 -17.62 10.84
CA ASN A 68 10.01 -16.92 10.33
C ASN A 68 9.75 -15.44 10.03
N LEU A 69 8.48 -14.98 10.06
CA LEU A 69 8.18 -13.56 9.90
C LEU A 69 8.54 -12.83 11.20
N ILE A 70 9.56 -12.02 11.12
CA ILE A 70 10.02 -11.19 12.23
C ILE A 70 9.03 -10.03 12.40
N GLU A 71 8.47 -9.90 13.60
CA GLU A 71 7.73 -8.70 13.99
C GLU A 71 8.75 -7.57 14.25
N ASN A 72 8.87 -6.66 13.30
CA ASN A 72 9.88 -5.60 13.32
C ASN A 72 9.26 -4.24 13.00
N THR A 73 8.64 -3.65 14.02
CA THR A 73 8.03 -2.31 13.91
C THR A 73 9.05 -1.24 13.53
N ASP A 74 10.31 -1.38 13.97
CA ASP A 74 11.37 -0.42 13.61
C ASP A 74 11.71 -0.46 12.13
N PHE A 75 11.71 -1.66 11.53
CA PHE A 75 11.86 -1.79 10.09
C PHE A 75 10.69 -1.14 9.34
N LEU A 76 9.45 -1.37 9.77
CA LEU A 76 8.26 -0.76 9.15
C LEU A 76 8.29 0.77 9.22
N LYS A 77 8.74 1.34 10.34
CA LYS A 77 8.98 2.80 10.48
C LYS A 77 10.04 3.30 9.51
N LYS A 78 11.19 2.61 9.45
CA LYS A 78 12.29 2.97 8.52
C LYS A 78 11.83 2.88 7.07
N MET A 79 11.04 1.87 6.70
CA MET A 79 10.45 1.75 5.38
C MET A 79 9.48 2.91 5.08
N SER A 80 8.64 3.31 6.03
CA SER A 80 7.77 4.49 5.87
C SER A 80 8.59 5.76 5.67
N LEU A 81 9.62 5.99 6.49
CA LEU A 81 10.51 7.15 6.38
C LEU A 81 11.35 7.14 5.10
N SER A 82 11.63 5.96 4.52
CA SER A 82 12.38 5.87 3.26
C SER A 82 11.67 6.59 2.09
N ALA A 83 10.35 6.74 2.18
CA ALA A 83 9.58 7.51 1.21
C ALA A 83 9.95 9.01 1.20
N LEU A 84 10.57 9.57 2.27
CA LEU A 84 11.10 10.92 2.27
C LEU A 84 12.20 11.15 1.23
N SER A 85 12.73 10.08 0.63
CA SER A 85 13.65 10.20 -0.53
C SER A 85 13.03 10.95 -1.72
N PHE A 86 11.69 11.12 -1.75
CA PHE A 86 11.02 11.98 -2.74
C PHE A 86 11.54 13.42 -2.72
N ILE A 87 12.10 13.89 -1.60
CA ILE A 87 12.67 15.25 -1.45
C ILE A 87 13.84 15.45 -2.43
N LEU A 88 14.63 14.41 -2.69
CA LEU A 88 15.72 14.45 -3.65
C LEU A 88 15.20 14.35 -5.09
N PHE A 89 14.30 13.43 -5.34
CA PHE A 89 13.66 13.22 -6.62
C PHE A 89 12.31 12.48 -6.43
N PRO A 90 11.20 12.98 -7.01
CA PRO A 90 9.85 12.44 -6.75
C PRO A 90 9.72 10.93 -6.91
N LEU A 91 10.35 10.34 -7.93
CA LEU A 91 10.28 8.90 -8.18
C LEU A 91 10.99 8.06 -7.10
N LEU A 92 11.98 8.60 -6.38
CA LEU A 92 12.65 7.88 -5.30
C LEU A 92 11.68 7.59 -4.15
N GLY A 93 10.70 8.44 -3.91
CA GLY A 93 9.63 8.19 -2.93
C GLY A 93 8.78 6.95 -3.24
N ILE A 94 8.75 6.51 -4.50
CA ILE A 94 8.12 5.27 -4.94
C ILE A 94 9.13 4.12 -4.94
N LEU A 95 10.29 4.33 -5.56
CA LEU A 95 11.26 3.27 -5.83
C LEU A 95 11.86 2.70 -4.54
N VAL A 96 12.30 3.56 -3.60
CA VAL A 96 12.99 3.10 -2.38
C VAL A 96 12.06 2.24 -1.50
N PRO A 97 10.83 2.67 -1.14
CA PRO A 97 9.91 1.81 -0.40
C PRO A 97 9.52 0.53 -1.16
N SER A 98 9.39 0.61 -2.51
CA SER A 98 9.05 -0.55 -3.33
C SER A 98 10.14 -1.61 -3.32
N VAL A 99 11.41 -1.21 -3.43
CA VAL A 99 12.55 -2.12 -3.32
C VAL A 99 12.60 -2.76 -1.94
N LEU A 100 12.46 -1.98 -0.87
CA LEU A 100 12.41 -2.51 0.49
C LEU A 100 11.26 -3.50 0.66
N TRP A 101 10.08 -3.18 0.13
CA TRP A 101 8.94 -4.07 0.16
C TRP A 101 9.23 -5.41 -0.52
N VAL A 102 9.75 -5.39 -1.75
CA VAL A 102 10.07 -6.63 -2.51
C VAL A 102 11.10 -7.49 -1.79
N LEU A 103 12.15 -6.88 -1.22
CA LEU A 103 13.24 -7.60 -0.52
C LEU A 103 12.80 -8.21 0.82
N TYR A 104 11.80 -7.63 1.50
CA TYR A 104 11.43 -8.00 2.86
C TYR A 104 9.99 -8.49 3.03
N LYS A 105 9.18 -8.55 1.94
CA LYS A 105 7.77 -8.98 1.99
C LYS A 105 7.55 -10.37 2.60
N ASP A 106 8.53 -11.25 2.47
CA ASP A 106 8.48 -12.62 3.00
C ASP A 106 9.23 -12.76 4.33
N LYS A 107 9.74 -11.67 4.91
CA LYS A 107 10.56 -11.68 6.15
C LYS A 107 9.94 -10.86 7.28
N VAL A 108 9.16 -9.83 6.97
CA VAL A 108 8.62 -8.89 7.97
C VAL A 108 7.09 -8.98 7.99
N LYS A 109 6.55 -9.25 9.19
CA LYS A 109 5.11 -9.28 9.43
C LYS A 109 4.50 -7.89 9.23
N GLY A 110 3.34 -7.82 8.57
CA GLY A 110 2.60 -6.55 8.38
C GLY A 110 3.19 -5.59 7.35
N ILE A 111 4.24 -5.99 6.64
CA ILE A 111 4.88 -5.12 5.63
C ILE A 111 3.93 -4.72 4.51
N ASP A 112 3.05 -5.61 4.07
CA ASP A 112 2.05 -5.35 3.02
C ASP A 112 1.05 -4.27 3.42
N GLU A 113 0.68 -4.23 4.70
CA GLU A 113 -0.28 -3.28 5.27
C GLU A 113 0.31 -1.86 5.34
N VAL A 114 1.62 -1.75 5.40
CA VAL A 114 2.34 -0.47 5.39
C VAL A 114 2.78 -0.08 3.98
N ALA A 115 3.37 -1.01 3.22
CA ALA A 115 3.96 -0.73 1.92
C ALA A 115 2.92 -0.31 0.87
N ARG A 116 1.82 -1.08 0.72
CA ARG A 116 0.82 -0.82 -0.34
C ARG A 116 0.16 0.56 -0.22
N PRO A 117 -0.35 0.98 0.95
CA PRO A 117 -0.92 2.31 1.09
C PRO A 117 0.12 3.43 0.86
N LEU A 118 1.35 3.25 1.36
CA LEU A 118 2.44 4.19 1.18
C LEU A 118 2.79 4.38 -0.30
N ILE A 119 3.02 3.29 -1.02
CA ILE A 119 3.38 3.31 -2.44
C ILE A 119 2.23 3.90 -3.28
N ASN A 120 0.98 3.51 -3.02
CA ASN A 120 -0.18 4.07 -3.67
C ASN A 120 -0.28 5.59 -3.48
N PHE A 121 -0.01 6.07 -2.26
CA PHE A 121 0.04 7.49 -1.95
C PHE A 121 1.15 8.19 -2.74
N GLN A 122 2.36 7.64 -2.76
CA GLN A 122 3.50 8.22 -3.46
C GLN A 122 3.28 8.27 -4.99
N ILE A 123 2.68 7.23 -5.57
CA ILE A 123 2.28 7.23 -6.99
C ILE A 123 1.26 8.34 -7.24
N THR A 124 0.20 8.41 -6.43
CA THR A 124 -0.85 9.44 -6.57
C THR A 124 -0.26 10.84 -6.47
N TRP A 125 0.60 11.06 -5.46
CA TRP A 125 1.23 12.35 -5.23
C TRP A 125 2.17 12.75 -6.37
N THR A 126 2.98 11.81 -6.87
CA THR A 126 3.89 12.05 -8.00
C THR A 126 3.10 12.39 -9.27
N LEU A 127 2.00 11.68 -9.53
CA LEU A 127 1.11 12.00 -10.65
C LEU A 127 0.49 13.38 -10.51
N LEU A 128 0.04 13.76 -9.33
CA LEU A 128 -0.48 15.12 -9.08
C LEU A 128 0.60 16.17 -9.31
N CYS A 129 1.83 15.96 -8.86
CA CYS A 129 2.94 16.88 -9.12
C CYS A 129 3.24 17.05 -10.61
N VAL A 130 3.12 15.99 -11.42
CA VAL A 130 3.33 16.05 -12.87
C VAL A 130 2.12 16.67 -13.59
N LEU A 131 0.91 16.22 -13.25
CA LEU A 131 -0.31 16.66 -13.94
C LEU A 131 -0.70 18.10 -13.61
N PHE A 132 -0.40 18.56 -12.39
CA PHE A 132 -0.80 19.90 -11.95
C PHE A 132 -0.28 21.01 -12.86
N PRO A 133 1.04 21.14 -13.13
CA PRO A 133 1.56 22.22 -13.97
C PRO A 133 1.20 22.07 -15.46
N PHE A 134 1.10 20.84 -15.97
CA PHE A 134 0.94 20.62 -17.42
C PHE A 134 -0.51 20.45 -17.87
N LEU A 135 -1.41 20.08 -17.00
CA LEU A 135 -2.81 19.82 -17.35
C LEU A 135 -3.79 20.70 -16.57
N ILE A 136 -3.69 20.69 -15.24
CA ILE A 136 -4.69 21.37 -14.40
C ILE A 136 -4.53 22.89 -14.51
N MET A 137 -3.31 23.38 -14.49
CA MET A 137 -3.01 24.80 -14.55
C MET A 137 -3.46 25.48 -15.87
N PRO A 138 -3.08 24.95 -17.04
CA PRO A 138 -3.56 25.50 -18.31
C PRO A 138 -5.09 25.47 -18.43
N LEU A 139 -5.72 24.39 -17.94
CA LEU A 139 -7.19 24.27 -17.95
C LEU A 139 -7.86 25.33 -17.09
N LEU A 140 -7.36 25.53 -15.85
CA LEU A 140 -7.87 26.56 -14.94
C LEU A 140 -7.67 27.97 -15.52
N TYR A 141 -6.54 28.20 -16.20
CA TYR A 141 -6.28 29.46 -16.88
C TYR A 141 -7.33 29.72 -17.96
N VAL A 142 -7.56 28.78 -18.90
CA VAL A 142 -8.54 28.91 -19.98
C VAL A 142 -9.95 29.16 -19.41
N MET A 143 -10.34 28.43 -18.34
CA MET A 143 -11.63 28.64 -17.69
C MET A 143 -11.75 30.04 -17.07
N LEU A 144 -10.67 30.53 -16.44
CA LEU A 144 -10.65 31.88 -15.87
C LEU A 144 -10.70 32.94 -16.95
N GLU A 145 -9.97 32.79 -18.06
CA GLU A 145 -9.97 33.69 -19.17
C GLU A 145 -11.37 33.80 -19.83
N ILE A 146 -12.04 32.66 -20.02
CA ILE A 146 -13.43 32.64 -20.52
C ILE A 146 -14.37 33.36 -19.54
N ALA A 147 -14.27 33.06 -18.24
CA ALA A 147 -15.14 33.66 -17.23
C ALA A 147 -14.95 35.17 -17.11
N LEU A 148 -13.71 35.66 -17.14
CA LEU A 148 -13.42 37.11 -17.04
C LEU A 148 -13.65 37.83 -18.36
N GLY A 149 -13.46 37.15 -19.49
CA GLY A 149 -13.73 37.72 -20.83
C GLY A 149 -15.19 38.13 -21.05
N VAL A 150 -16.13 37.42 -20.38
CA VAL A 150 -17.54 37.81 -20.33
C VAL A 150 -17.74 39.21 -19.74
N PHE A 151 -16.86 39.64 -18.84
CA PHE A 151 -16.87 40.96 -18.20
C PHE A 151 -15.89 41.94 -18.84
N GLY A 152 -15.29 41.59 -20.01
CA GLY A 152 -14.31 42.43 -20.70
C GLY A 152 -12.96 42.54 -19.99
N VAL A 153 -12.67 41.65 -19.03
CA VAL A 153 -11.41 41.62 -18.30
C VAL A 153 -10.51 40.54 -18.90
N TYR A 154 -9.35 40.93 -19.41
CA TYR A 154 -8.34 40.04 -19.96
C TYR A 154 -7.17 39.94 -18.98
N VAL A 155 -6.76 38.73 -18.65
CA VAL A 155 -5.63 38.48 -17.73
C VAL A 155 -4.49 37.82 -18.49
N ASP A 156 -3.32 38.42 -18.46
CA ASP A 156 -2.14 37.87 -19.12
C ASP A 156 -1.67 36.57 -18.50
N PHE A 157 -1.54 35.51 -19.31
CA PHE A 157 -0.98 34.21 -18.90
C PHE A 157 0.37 34.33 -18.17
N PRO A 158 1.32 35.19 -18.59
CA PRO A 158 2.58 35.40 -17.84
C PRO A 158 2.40 35.85 -16.39
N VAL A 159 1.36 36.62 -16.08
CA VAL A 159 1.10 37.09 -14.71
C VAL A 159 0.57 35.95 -13.85
N ILE A 160 -0.37 35.16 -14.40
CA ILE A 160 -0.92 33.99 -13.70
C ILE A 160 0.12 32.89 -13.55
N SER A 161 0.89 32.59 -14.60
CA SER A 161 1.98 31.60 -14.54
C SER A 161 3.00 31.95 -13.45
N ARG A 162 3.37 33.23 -13.29
CA ARG A 162 4.27 33.69 -12.21
C ARG A 162 3.69 33.50 -10.80
N LEU A 163 2.37 33.64 -10.62
CA LEU A 163 1.72 33.35 -9.34
C LEU A 163 1.81 31.86 -9.00
N PHE A 164 1.81 31.00 -10.02
CA PHE A 164 1.90 29.55 -9.86
C PHE A 164 3.33 28.99 -10.00
N GLU A 165 4.22 29.67 -10.68
CA GLU A 165 5.68 29.49 -10.57
C GLU A 165 6.17 29.84 -9.14
N ALA A 166 5.31 30.46 -8.34
CA ALA A 166 5.63 30.69 -6.95
C ALA A 166 5.97 29.35 -6.30
N LYS A 167 7.28 29.14 -6.06
CA LYS A 167 7.91 28.03 -5.34
C LYS A 167 7.16 27.63 -4.06
N VAL A 168 6.26 28.49 -3.59
CA VAL A 168 5.37 28.33 -2.45
C VAL A 168 4.40 27.14 -2.60
N ILE A 169 3.75 26.95 -3.76
CA ILE A 169 2.80 25.83 -3.94
C ILE A 169 3.55 24.51 -3.93
N TRP A 170 4.67 24.45 -4.65
CA TRP A 170 5.54 23.27 -4.63
C TRP A 170 6.07 22.99 -3.22
N PHE A 171 6.50 24.01 -2.52
CA PHE A 171 6.97 23.88 -1.13
C PHE A 171 5.85 23.34 -0.24
N LEU A 172 4.62 23.87 -0.34
CA LEU A 172 3.49 23.38 0.45
C LEU A 172 3.11 21.93 0.11
N MET A 173 3.17 21.55 -1.17
CA MET A 173 2.94 20.16 -1.60
C MET A 173 4.01 19.22 -1.00
N TYR A 174 5.28 19.62 -1.01
CA TYR A 174 6.36 18.84 -0.42
C TYR A 174 6.23 18.71 1.10
N VAL A 175 5.92 19.82 1.78
CA VAL A 175 5.67 19.82 3.24
C VAL A 175 4.48 18.92 3.58
N TYR A 176 3.39 18.98 2.81
CA TYR A 176 2.24 18.11 2.98
C TYR A 176 2.63 16.63 2.89
N ASN A 177 3.33 16.22 1.83
CA ASN A 177 3.76 14.83 1.64
C ASN A 177 4.64 14.37 2.81
N ALA A 178 5.65 15.16 3.18
CA ALA A 178 6.53 14.84 4.31
C ALA A 178 5.74 14.69 5.62
N THR A 179 4.79 15.60 5.88
CA THR A 179 3.93 15.56 7.08
C THR A 179 3.09 14.29 7.12
N VAL A 180 2.46 13.90 6.01
CA VAL A 180 1.66 12.68 5.92
C VAL A 180 2.53 11.44 6.19
N ILE A 181 3.74 11.36 5.64
CA ILE A 181 4.69 10.26 5.90
C ILE A 181 5.02 10.19 7.39
N VAL A 182 5.39 11.32 8.00
CA VAL A 182 5.78 11.37 9.42
C VAL A 182 4.61 10.97 10.33
N ILE A 183 3.41 11.50 10.10
CA ILE A 183 2.22 11.13 10.87
C ILE A 183 1.96 9.62 10.78
N ASN A 184 2.05 9.03 9.58
CA ASN A 184 1.84 7.61 9.41
C ASN A 184 2.96 6.77 10.03
N THR A 185 4.18 7.28 10.11
CA THR A 185 5.28 6.62 10.83
C THR A 185 4.98 6.55 12.34
N PHE A 186 4.42 7.61 12.94
CA PHE A 186 3.93 7.57 14.33
C PHE A 186 2.75 6.60 14.50
N ARG A 187 1.83 6.54 13.53
CA ARG A 187 0.73 5.55 13.57
C ARG A 187 1.24 4.11 13.55
N ILE A 188 2.29 3.82 12.77
CA ILE A 188 2.97 2.52 12.75
C ILE A 188 3.58 2.23 14.13
N HIS A 189 4.22 3.22 14.76
CA HIS A 189 4.77 3.08 16.10
C HIS A 189 3.70 2.69 17.13
N ASP A 190 2.51 3.29 17.03
CA ASP A 190 1.37 3.03 17.90
C ASP A 190 0.55 1.79 17.51
N ASN A 191 1.01 0.97 16.56
CA ASN A 191 0.28 -0.17 15.98
C ASN A 191 -1.11 0.20 15.43
N LYS A 192 -1.27 1.43 14.93
CA LYS A 192 -2.51 1.92 14.30
C LYS A 192 -2.44 1.78 12.79
N ALA A 193 -3.59 1.52 12.16
CA ALA A 193 -3.68 1.47 10.71
C ALA A 193 -3.22 2.80 10.06
N THR A 194 -2.43 2.71 8.98
CA THR A 194 -1.97 3.88 8.23
C THR A 194 -3.12 4.54 7.47
N LYS A 195 -3.07 5.88 7.34
CA LYS A 195 -4.07 6.68 6.60
C LYS A 195 -3.35 7.65 5.68
N TYR A 196 -3.45 7.44 4.39
CA TYR A 196 -2.89 8.29 3.36
C TYR A 196 -4.01 8.95 2.56
N PHE A 197 -3.91 10.26 2.33
CA PHE A 197 -4.83 11.03 1.51
C PHE A 197 -4.05 12.14 0.75
N PRO A 198 -4.35 12.40 -0.51
CA PRO A 198 -5.20 11.61 -1.42
C PRO A 198 -4.49 10.32 -1.86
N THR A 199 -5.24 9.27 -2.12
CA THR A 199 -4.65 8.02 -2.60
C THR A 199 -5.58 7.27 -3.56
N VAL A 200 -5.03 6.85 -4.69
CA VAL A 200 -5.67 5.95 -5.65
C VAL A 200 -5.06 4.56 -5.46
N LYS A 201 -5.90 3.53 -5.42
CA LYS A 201 -5.45 2.15 -5.16
C LYS A 201 -4.95 1.50 -6.45
N PHE A 202 -3.69 1.75 -6.83
CA PHE A 202 -3.01 1.10 -7.95
C PHE A 202 -2.63 -0.35 -7.59
N ILE A 203 -2.11 -0.54 -6.38
CA ILE A 203 -1.71 -1.84 -5.84
C ILE A 203 -2.81 -2.29 -4.88
N ARG A 204 -3.57 -3.33 -5.25
CA ARG A 204 -4.64 -3.90 -4.44
C ARG A 204 -4.14 -5.10 -3.64
N ALA A 205 -4.75 -5.35 -2.48
CA ALA A 205 -4.62 -6.64 -1.81
C ALA A 205 -5.26 -7.72 -2.70
N LYS A 206 -4.54 -8.82 -2.93
CA LYS A 206 -5.11 -10.01 -3.55
C LYS A 206 -5.94 -10.77 -2.54
#